data_ef79bb5f3b5a4988ef8d1bc84ba47655
#
_entry.id   ef79bb5f3b5a4988ef8d1bc84ba47655
#
_cell.length_a   1.000
_cell.length_b   1.000
_cell.length_c   1.000
_cell.angle_alpha   90.00
_cell.angle_beta   90.00
_cell.angle_gamma   90.00
#
_symmetry.space_group_name_H-M   'P 1'
#
loop_
_entity.id
_entity.type
_entity.pdbx_description
1 polymer ?
#
loop_
_entity_poly.entity_id
_entity_poly.type
_entity_poly.pdbx_seq_one_letter_code
_entity_poly.pdbx_strand_id
1 'polypeptide(L)'
;MPPLAQRNLFHDKVRLTVTLTGIVFSVVLIVVQLGLFFGFTTATSNLIDHSGADLWITSKNVPYVEQGVAFSERKLNQVRAVPGVADAQKIIAHWTQWKRHDGGEDSVQIVGINVDDSFERPWNLVQGRSEDLKSPDAIILDELYKQKLGVTRVGEVFEIGGHRARVVGFTRGIRSFTTSPYVFTTFKNAQNYTGTREDQTMFILVKVAPGASLEQVRRRLLDHITARSH
;
A
#
# COMPACT_ATOMS: atom_id res chain seq x y z
N MET A 1 48.18 10.95 -37.36
CA MET A 1 48.26 12.21 -36.61
C MET A 1 47.11 12.24 -35.61
N PRO A 2 47.32 12.38 -34.32
CA PRO A 2 46.21 12.53 -33.38
C PRO A 2 45.47 13.84 -33.73
N PRO A 3 44.11 13.83 -33.71
CA PRO A 3 43.35 15.02 -34.08
C PRO A 3 43.67 16.17 -33.12
N LEU A 4 43.89 17.36 -33.66
CA LEU A 4 44.22 18.61 -32.94
C LEU A 4 43.31 18.84 -31.72
N ALA A 5 42.04 18.39 -31.77
CA ALA A 5 41.08 18.46 -30.70
C ALA A 5 41.50 17.65 -29.44
N GLN A 6 42.06 16.45 -29.61
CA GLN A 6 42.54 15.64 -28.48
C GLN A 6 43.74 16.30 -27.79
N ARG A 7 44.66 16.83 -28.58
CA ARG A 7 45.87 17.47 -28.04
C ARG A 7 45.56 18.76 -27.27
N ASN A 8 44.55 19.51 -27.72
CA ASN A 8 44.05 20.71 -27.05
C ASN A 8 43.27 20.37 -25.76
N LEU A 9 42.49 19.28 -25.77
CA LEU A 9 41.70 18.82 -24.61
C LEU A 9 42.60 18.41 -23.44
N PHE A 10 43.75 17.74 -23.72
CA PHE A 10 44.66 17.24 -22.68
C PHE A 10 45.75 18.26 -22.31
N HIS A 11 45.82 19.39 -22.98
CA HIS A 11 46.86 20.43 -22.71
C HIS A 11 46.58 21.15 -21.37
N ASP A 12 45.29 21.46 -21.08
CA ASP A 12 44.86 22.09 -19.83
C ASP A 12 44.16 21.09 -18.93
N LYS A 13 44.93 20.39 -18.12
CA LYS A 13 44.44 19.35 -17.21
C LYS A 13 43.44 19.89 -16.17
N VAL A 14 43.60 21.10 -15.68
CA VAL A 14 42.73 21.72 -14.69
C VAL A 14 41.38 21.97 -15.31
N ARG A 15 41.31 22.56 -16.48
CA ARG A 15 40.08 22.83 -17.22
C ARG A 15 39.35 21.53 -17.57
N LEU A 16 40.08 20.50 -18.01
CA LEU A 16 39.54 19.19 -18.30
C LEU A 16 38.92 18.56 -17.06
N THR A 17 39.62 18.58 -15.91
CA THR A 17 39.14 18.02 -14.65
C THR A 17 37.86 18.72 -14.18
N VAL A 18 37.81 20.05 -14.18
CA VAL A 18 36.62 20.82 -13.79
C VAL A 18 35.43 20.48 -14.68
N THR A 19 35.65 20.42 -16.00
CA THR A 19 34.59 20.08 -16.95
C THR A 19 34.06 18.65 -16.74
N LEU A 20 34.96 17.66 -16.60
CA LEU A 20 34.59 16.28 -16.34
C LEU A 20 33.84 16.12 -15.01
N THR A 21 34.33 16.78 -13.96
CA THR A 21 33.65 16.76 -12.66
C THR A 21 32.23 17.32 -12.77
N GLY A 22 32.03 18.42 -13.49
CA GLY A 22 30.70 18.99 -13.72
C GLY A 22 29.79 18.06 -14.50
N ILE A 23 30.28 17.40 -15.54
CA ILE A 23 29.49 16.42 -16.32
C ILE A 23 29.15 15.20 -15.47
N VAL A 24 30.13 14.62 -14.76
CA VAL A 24 29.90 13.45 -13.90
C VAL A 24 28.89 13.79 -12.82
N PHE A 25 29.02 14.93 -12.15
CA PHE A 25 28.07 15.39 -11.16
C PHE A 25 26.64 15.49 -11.73
N SER A 26 26.49 16.10 -12.90
CA SER A 26 25.19 16.25 -13.56
C SER A 26 24.57 14.90 -13.92
N VAL A 27 25.37 13.97 -14.46
CA VAL A 27 24.89 12.61 -14.80
C VAL A 27 24.47 11.85 -13.54
N VAL A 28 25.27 11.89 -12.47
CA VAL A 28 24.94 11.24 -11.20
C VAL A 28 23.65 11.82 -10.64
N LEU A 29 23.49 13.15 -10.66
CA LEU A 29 22.28 13.81 -10.19
C LEU A 29 21.04 13.35 -10.96
N ILE A 30 21.10 13.29 -12.29
CA ILE A 30 20.00 12.81 -13.14
C ILE A 30 19.65 11.34 -12.80
N VAL A 31 20.66 10.47 -12.69
CA VAL A 31 20.43 9.04 -12.36
C VAL A 31 19.78 8.88 -10.99
N VAL A 32 20.24 9.63 -9.99
CA VAL A 32 19.64 9.61 -8.64
C VAL A 32 18.20 10.11 -8.69
N GLN A 33 17.92 11.20 -9.39
CA GLN A 33 16.55 11.72 -9.51
C GLN A 33 15.62 10.74 -10.21
N LEU A 34 16.07 10.11 -11.31
CA LEU A 34 15.28 9.09 -11.99
C LEU A 34 15.05 7.86 -11.09
N GLY A 35 16.07 7.42 -10.36
CA GLY A 35 15.95 6.32 -9.40
C GLY A 35 14.94 6.61 -8.29
N LEU A 36 14.98 7.82 -7.73
CA LEU A 36 13.99 8.26 -6.73
C LEU A 36 12.59 8.34 -7.33
N PHE A 37 12.44 8.88 -8.53
CA PHE A 37 11.14 8.98 -9.20
C PHE A 37 10.52 7.61 -9.43
N PHE A 38 11.26 6.66 -10.01
CA PHE A 38 10.77 5.31 -10.23
C PHE A 38 10.50 4.56 -8.91
N GLY A 39 11.37 4.72 -7.91
CA GLY A 39 11.17 4.12 -6.59
C GLY A 39 9.90 4.65 -5.91
N PHE A 40 9.65 5.95 -6.00
CA PHE A 40 8.47 6.60 -5.46
C PHE A 40 7.18 6.11 -6.15
N THR A 41 7.14 6.14 -7.48
CA THR A 41 5.96 5.72 -8.24
C THR A 41 5.59 4.26 -7.95
N THR A 42 6.56 3.35 -7.94
CA THR A 42 6.33 1.93 -7.62
C THR A 42 5.83 1.74 -6.17
N ALA A 43 6.39 2.47 -5.21
CA ALA A 43 5.97 2.34 -3.82
C ALA A 43 4.54 2.87 -3.59
N THR A 44 4.13 3.91 -4.33
CA THR A 44 2.81 4.53 -4.18
C THR A 44 1.67 3.65 -4.69
N SER A 45 1.89 2.87 -5.76
CA SER A 45 0.86 2.00 -6.35
C SER A 45 0.86 0.57 -5.80
N ASN A 46 1.84 0.20 -4.99
CA ASN A 46 2.11 -1.18 -4.58
C ASN A 46 0.89 -1.91 -4.00
N LEU A 47 0.13 -1.25 -3.12
CA LEU A 47 -1.09 -1.82 -2.54
C LEU A 47 -2.19 -2.01 -3.60
N ILE A 48 -2.35 -1.06 -4.49
CA ILE A 48 -3.36 -1.10 -5.56
C ILE A 48 -3.01 -2.21 -6.56
N ASP A 49 -1.75 -2.28 -6.99
CA ASP A 49 -1.28 -3.24 -8.01
C ASP A 49 -1.42 -4.70 -7.54
N HIS A 50 -1.30 -4.94 -6.23
CA HIS A 50 -1.43 -6.28 -5.65
C HIS A 50 -2.84 -6.61 -5.14
N SER A 51 -3.78 -5.66 -5.22
CA SER A 51 -5.16 -5.88 -4.74
C SER A 51 -5.97 -6.85 -5.57
N GLY A 52 -5.58 -7.08 -6.82
CA GLY A 52 -6.37 -7.89 -7.76
C GLY A 52 -7.69 -7.25 -8.21
N ALA A 53 -7.97 -6.02 -7.79
CA ALA A 53 -9.17 -5.27 -8.16
C ALA A 53 -8.97 -4.51 -9.48
N ASP A 54 -10.06 -4.37 -10.24
CA ASP A 54 -10.07 -3.56 -11.46
C ASP A 54 -10.47 -2.11 -11.17
N LEU A 55 -11.27 -1.87 -10.11
CA LEU A 55 -11.68 -0.54 -9.67
C LEU A 55 -11.68 -0.46 -8.12
N TRP A 56 -11.39 0.74 -7.64
CA TRP A 56 -11.48 1.10 -6.23
C TRP A 56 -12.54 2.17 -6.03
N ILE A 57 -13.45 1.95 -5.08
CA ILE A 57 -14.47 2.92 -4.67
C ILE A 57 -14.09 3.47 -3.31
N THR A 58 -14.09 4.78 -3.20
CA THR A 58 -13.75 5.54 -1.99
C THR A 58 -14.74 6.68 -1.77
N SER A 59 -14.69 7.30 -0.60
CA SER A 59 -15.39 8.57 -0.35
C SER A 59 -14.87 9.68 -1.24
N LYS A 60 -15.68 10.71 -1.45
CA LYS A 60 -15.23 11.95 -2.14
C LYS A 60 -14.10 12.60 -1.35
N ASN A 61 -13.18 13.25 -2.08
CA ASN A 61 -12.07 14.02 -1.51
C ASN A 61 -11.04 13.23 -0.69
N VAL A 62 -10.88 11.94 -0.98
CA VAL A 62 -9.75 11.15 -0.45
C VAL A 62 -8.52 11.50 -1.28
N PRO A 63 -7.48 12.09 -0.68
CA PRO A 63 -6.30 12.55 -1.43
C PRO A 63 -5.41 11.39 -1.89
N TYR A 64 -5.35 10.30 -1.13
CA TYR A 64 -4.55 9.10 -1.44
C TYR A 64 -5.07 7.89 -0.66
N VAL A 65 -4.76 6.69 -1.15
CA VAL A 65 -5.29 5.40 -0.64
C VAL A 65 -4.97 5.17 0.83
N GLU A 66 -3.86 5.68 1.32
CA GLU A 66 -3.42 5.46 2.70
C GLU A 66 -4.22 6.28 3.74
N GLN A 67 -5.04 7.25 3.28
CA GLN A 67 -5.91 8.06 4.14
C GLN A 67 -7.37 7.86 3.77
N GLY A 68 -7.87 6.63 3.91
CA GLY A 68 -9.26 6.31 3.66
C GLY A 68 -10.20 7.09 4.58
N VAL A 69 -11.32 7.56 4.02
CA VAL A 69 -12.42 8.17 4.78
C VAL A 69 -13.55 7.16 4.85
N ALA A 70 -13.97 6.85 6.07
CA ALA A 70 -14.99 5.84 6.32
C ALA A 70 -16.36 6.23 5.76
N PHE A 71 -17.05 5.26 5.17
CA PHE A 71 -18.42 5.38 4.69
C PHE A 71 -19.22 4.09 4.98
N SER A 72 -20.54 4.16 4.83
CA SER A 72 -21.41 3.01 5.15
C SER A 72 -21.12 1.79 4.29
N GLU A 73 -20.88 0.64 4.92
CA GLU A 73 -20.67 -0.65 4.24
C GLU A 73 -21.86 -1.14 3.44
N ARG A 74 -23.08 -0.58 3.70
CA ARG A 74 -24.29 -0.90 2.91
C ARG A 74 -24.11 -0.64 1.41
N LYS A 75 -23.17 0.25 1.06
CA LYS A 75 -22.82 0.51 -0.34
C LYS A 75 -22.22 -0.71 -1.04
N LEU A 76 -21.64 -1.67 -0.32
CA LEU A 76 -21.13 -2.92 -0.90
C LEU A 76 -22.23 -3.68 -1.66
N ASN A 77 -23.42 -3.82 -1.05
CA ASN A 77 -24.53 -4.51 -1.72
C ASN A 77 -25.05 -3.75 -2.94
N GLN A 78 -25.01 -2.41 -2.89
CA GLN A 78 -25.36 -1.57 -4.05
C GLN A 78 -24.36 -1.76 -5.19
N VAL A 79 -23.07 -1.82 -4.88
CA VAL A 79 -21.99 -2.06 -5.84
C VAL A 79 -22.13 -3.44 -6.49
N ARG A 80 -22.35 -4.48 -5.69
CA ARG A 80 -22.56 -5.86 -6.19
C ARG A 80 -23.77 -6.01 -7.11
N ALA A 81 -24.78 -5.18 -6.94
CA ALA A 81 -25.97 -5.19 -7.78
C ALA A 81 -25.79 -4.52 -9.15
N VAL A 82 -24.65 -3.84 -9.39
CA VAL A 82 -24.41 -3.14 -10.66
C VAL A 82 -24.07 -4.14 -11.79
N PRO A 83 -24.80 -4.12 -12.93
CA PRO A 83 -24.51 -5.00 -14.05
C PRO A 83 -23.08 -4.83 -14.58
N GLY A 84 -22.36 -5.94 -14.68
CA GLY A 84 -20.95 -5.98 -15.09
C GLY A 84 -19.95 -6.05 -13.92
N VAL A 85 -20.40 -6.01 -12.68
CA VAL A 85 -19.60 -6.34 -11.50
C VAL A 85 -19.61 -7.85 -11.30
N ALA A 86 -18.43 -8.47 -11.27
CA ALA A 86 -18.29 -9.90 -10.98
C ALA A 86 -18.25 -10.15 -9.48
N ASP A 87 -17.48 -9.35 -8.75
CA ASP A 87 -17.39 -9.38 -7.30
C ASP A 87 -16.99 -8.01 -6.75
N ALA A 88 -17.32 -7.78 -5.48
CA ALA A 88 -16.89 -6.59 -4.76
C ALA A 88 -16.64 -6.91 -3.29
N GLN A 89 -15.58 -6.36 -2.72
CA GLN A 89 -15.17 -6.60 -1.33
C GLN A 89 -14.83 -5.30 -0.62
N LYS A 90 -15.05 -5.27 0.67
CA LYS A 90 -14.71 -4.14 1.53
C LYS A 90 -13.31 -4.28 2.11
N ILE A 91 -12.60 -3.16 2.23
CA ILE A 91 -11.26 -3.10 2.80
C ILE A 91 -11.11 -1.86 3.67
N ILE A 92 -10.29 -1.97 4.71
CA ILE A 92 -9.81 -0.85 5.51
C ILE A 92 -8.33 -0.66 5.21
N ALA A 93 -7.95 0.58 4.86
CA ALA A 93 -6.57 1.01 4.79
C ALA A 93 -6.46 2.33 5.55
N HIS A 94 -5.85 2.30 6.73
CA HIS A 94 -5.77 3.49 7.59
C HIS A 94 -4.60 3.39 8.56
N TRP A 95 -4.07 4.55 8.95
CA TRP A 95 -2.98 4.63 9.91
C TRP A 95 -3.48 4.49 11.34
N THR A 96 -2.62 3.89 12.17
CA THR A 96 -2.81 3.80 13.62
C THR A 96 -1.47 3.70 14.32
N GLN A 97 -1.48 3.75 15.65
CA GLN A 97 -0.28 3.65 16.46
C GLN A 97 0.03 2.20 16.84
N TRP A 98 1.28 1.83 16.65
CA TRP A 98 1.89 0.60 17.13
C TRP A 98 2.70 0.91 18.38
N LYS A 99 2.46 0.21 19.47
CA LYS A 99 3.18 0.38 20.71
C LYS A 99 4.20 -0.75 20.89
N ARG A 100 5.46 -0.38 21.00
CA ARG A 100 6.55 -1.31 21.26
C ARG A 100 6.67 -1.68 22.73
N HIS A 101 7.35 -2.80 23.03
CA HIS A 101 7.61 -3.23 24.41
C HIS A 101 8.48 -2.27 25.22
N ASP A 102 9.32 -1.46 24.58
CA ASP A 102 10.14 -0.43 25.19
C ASP A 102 9.37 0.86 25.53
N GLY A 103 8.07 0.89 25.23
CA GLY A 103 7.19 2.06 25.42
C GLY A 103 7.23 3.04 24.25
N GLY A 104 8.06 2.85 23.23
CA GLY A 104 8.06 3.65 22.01
C GLY A 104 6.83 3.39 21.16
N GLU A 105 6.43 4.40 20.38
CA GLU A 105 5.31 4.32 19.45
C GLU A 105 5.79 4.57 18.03
N ASP A 106 5.22 3.80 17.09
CA ASP A 106 5.45 3.93 15.66
C ASP A 106 4.12 4.00 14.92
N SER A 107 4.08 4.75 13.83
CA SER A 107 2.92 4.74 12.94
C SER A 107 2.98 3.53 12.03
N VAL A 108 1.87 2.78 11.94
CA VAL A 108 1.69 1.66 11.02
C VAL A 108 0.43 1.86 10.19
N GLN A 109 0.41 1.25 9.02
CA GLN A 109 -0.77 1.25 8.17
C GLN A 109 -1.47 -0.10 8.22
N ILE A 110 -2.66 -0.11 8.79
CA ILE A 110 -3.50 -1.30 8.84
C ILE A 110 -4.14 -1.54 7.48
N VAL A 111 -4.04 -2.78 7.00
CA VAL A 111 -4.73 -3.28 5.82
C VAL A 111 -5.66 -4.40 6.28
N GLY A 112 -6.94 -4.07 6.42
CA GLY A 112 -7.98 -4.98 6.88
C GLY A 112 -8.71 -5.63 5.72
N ILE A 113 -8.55 -6.94 5.57
CA ILE A 113 -9.03 -7.74 4.43
C ILE A 113 -9.99 -8.84 4.89
N ASN A 114 -10.75 -9.39 3.94
CA ASN A 114 -11.40 -10.66 4.13
C ASN A 114 -10.49 -11.79 3.60
N VAL A 115 -10.02 -12.65 4.49
CA VAL A 115 -9.01 -13.69 4.18
C VAL A 115 -9.54 -14.77 3.23
N ASP A 116 -10.86 -14.94 3.15
CA ASP A 116 -11.50 -15.95 2.29
C ASP A 116 -11.64 -15.51 0.84
N ASP A 117 -11.43 -14.23 0.56
CA ASP A 117 -11.63 -13.67 -0.76
C ASP A 117 -10.40 -13.80 -1.67
N SER A 118 -10.64 -13.66 -2.97
CA SER A 118 -9.60 -13.63 -4.00
C SER A 118 -8.90 -12.28 -4.14
N PHE A 119 -9.44 -11.26 -3.51
CA PHE A 119 -8.85 -9.93 -3.45
C PHE A 119 -7.70 -9.91 -2.44
N GLU A 120 -7.06 -8.81 -2.35
CA GLU A 120 -5.94 -8.44 -1.54
C GLU A 120 -5.56 -9.43 -0.43
N ARG A 121 -4.41 -10.06 -0.62
CA ARG A 121 -3.78 -10.94 0.38
C ARG A 121 -2.36 -10.45 0.63
N PRO A 122 -1.79 -10.73 1.81
CA PRO A 122 -0.36 -10.49 1.99
C PRO A 122 0.41 -11.31 0.95
N TRP A 123 1.12 -10.60 0.04
CA TRP A 123 1.94 -11.25 -0.98
C TRP A 123 3.37 -11.45 -0.47
N ASN A 124 4.18 -12.24 -1.18
CA ASN A 124 5.57 -12.53 -0.80
C ASN A 124 5.73 -13.00 0.66
N LEU A 125 4.83 -13.87 1.13
CA LEU A 125 4.93 -14.47 2.45
C LEU A 125 6.21 -15.31 2.55
N VAL A 126 7.03 -15.04 3.58
CA VAL A 126 8.26 -15.79 3.89
C VAL A 126 8.12 -16.65 5.16
N GLN A 127 7.14 -16.32 6.02
CA GLN A 127 6.82 -17.09 7.20
C GLN A 127 5.33 -16.95 7.54
N GLY A 128 4.68 -18.04 7.96
CA GLY A 128 3.24 -18.08 8.19
C GLY A 128 2.45 -18.30 6.90
N ARG A 129 1.14 -18.28 7.01
CA ARG A 129 0.18 -18.40 5.90
C ARG A 129 -0.89 -17.33 6.02
N SER A 130 -1.50 -16.94 4.90
CA SER A 130 -2.61 -15.97 4.92
C SER A 130 -3.79 -16.43 5.78
N GLU A 131 -4.05 -17.75 5.81
CA GLU A 131 -5.09 -18.37 6.62
C GLU A 131 -4.88 -18.19 8.13
N ASP A 132 -3.63 -18.01 8.57
CA ASP A 132 -3.30 -17.79 9.98
C ASP A 132 -3.88 -16.47 10.51
N LEU A 133 -4.21 -15.53 9.61
CA LEU A 133 -4.93 -14.29 9.94
C LEU A 133 -6.34 -14.54 10.51
N LYS A 134 -6.96 -15.69 10.25
CA LYS A 134 -8.27 -16.06 10.83
C LYS A 134 -8.22 -16.25 12.34
N SER A 135 -7.03 -16.43 12.91
CA SER A 135 -6.87 -16.47 14.36
C SER A 135 -7.19 -15.10 14.98
N PRO A 136 -7.73 -15.09 16.21
CA PRO A 136 -7.97 -13.84 16.93
C PRO A 136 -6.69 -12.99 17.03
N ASP A 137 -6.83 -11.68 16.89
CA ASP A 137 -5.76 -10.67 17.01
C ASP A 137 -4.57 -10.89 16.06
N ALA A 138 -4.72 -11.73 15.04
CA ALA A 138 -3.64 -12.10 14.14
C ALA A 138 -3.27 -10.96 13.18
N ILE A 139 -1.96 -10.78 13.01
CA ILE A 139 -1.39 -9.82 12.08
C ILE A 139 -0.21 -10.43 11.31
N ILE A 140 -0.02 -9.95 10.08
CA ILE A 140 1.16 -10.21 9.25
C ILE A 140 1.79 -8.86 8.89
N LEU A 141 3.12 -8.78 8.94
CA LEU A 141 3.87 -7.56 8.61
C LEU A 141 5.14 -7.91 7.82
N ASP A 142 5.78 -6.91 7.22
CA ASP A 142 7.00 -7.15 6.46
C ASP A 142 8.23 -7.24 7.36
N GLU A 143 9.11 -8.22 7.07
CA GLU A 143 10.32 -8.48 7.85
C GLU A 143 11.31 -7.30 7.88
N LEU A 144 11.25 -6.40 6.89
CA LEU A 144 12.07 -5.19 6.84
C LEU A 144 11.85 -4.28 8.05
N TYR A 145 10.67 -4.35 8.64
CA TYR A 145 10.28 -3.47 9.75
C TYR A 145 10.41 -4.11 11.12
N LYS A 146 10.93 -5.35 11.21
CA LYS A 146 11.13 -6.05 12.48
C LYS A 146 11.88 -5.19 13.50
N GLN A 147 13.03 -4.65 13.12
CA GLN A 147 13.84 -3.82 14.02
C GLN A 147 13.11 -2.54 14.42
N LYS A 148 12.47 -1.87 13.47
CA LYS A 148 11.72 -0.62 13.73
C LYS A 148 10.59 -0.85 14.72
N LEU A 149 9.82 -1.93 14.56
CA LEU A 149 8.65 -2.24 15.38
C LEU A 149 8.98 -3.05 16.63
N GLY A 150 10.24 -3.42 16.85
CA GLY A 150 10.69 -4.23 17.99
C GLY A 150 10.21 -5.69 17.91
N VAL A 151 9.92 -6.22 16.71
CA VAL A 151 9.45 -7.58 16.48
C VAL A 151 10.63 -8.48 16.17
N THR A 152 10.72 -9.64 16.82
CA THR A 152 11.80 -10.60 16.60
C THR A 152 11.31 -11.88 15.93
N ARG A 153 10.13 -12.41 16.34
CA ARG A 153 9.62 -13.71 15.89
C ARG A 153 8.09 -13.74 15.81
N VAL A 154 7.59 -14.74 15.10
CA VAL A 154 6.17 -15.11 15.11
C VAL A 154 5.74 -15.54 16.53
N GLY A 155 4.53 -15.22 16.90
CA GLY A 155 3.93 -15.50 18.21
C GLY A 155 4.00 -14.33 19.19
N GLU A 156 4.83 -13.31 18.93
CA GLU A 156 4.91 -12.13 19.78
C GLU A 156 3.62 -11.30 19.71
N VAL A 157 3.33 -10.63 20.83
CA VAL A 157 2.11 -9.86 21.03
C VAL A 157 2.48 -8.41 21.27
N PHE A 158 1.81 -7.50 20.58
CA PHE A 158 1.96 -6.05 20.67
C PHE A 158 0.61 -5.40 20.87
N GLU A 159 0.61 -4.08 21.00
CA GLU A 159 -0.59 -3.25 21.06
C GLU A 159 -0.68 -2.37 19.82
N ILE A 160 -1.85 -2.39 19.15
CA ILE A 160 -2.15 -1.55 18.00
C ILE A 160 -3.47 -0.82 18.28
N GLY A 161 -3.47 0.51 18.28
CA GLY A 161 -4.66 1.31 18.53
C GLY A 161 -5.37 0.96 19.84
N GLY A 162 -4.61 0.59 20.89
CA GLY A 162 -5.17 0.15 22.17
C GLY A 162 -5.64 -1.29 22.23
N HIS A 163 -5.45 -2.09 21.17
CA HIS A 163 -5.89 -3.47 21.08
C HIS A 163 -4.71 -4.42 20.93
N ARG A 164 -4.89 -5.64 21.44
CA ARG A 164 -3.89 -6.71 21.31
C ARG A 164 -3.73 -7.12 19.84
N ALA A 165 -2.47 -7.33 19.42
CA ALA A 165 -2.10 -7.81 18.10
C ALA A 165 -1.00 -8.88 18.21
N ARG A 166 -1.21 -10.05 17.58
CA ARG A 166 -0.28 -11.17 17.60
C ARG A 166 0.30 -11.41 16.22
N VAL A 167 1.61 -11.39 16.11
CA VAL A 167 2.33 -11.66 14.86
C VAL A 167 2.20 -13.13 14.50
N VAL A 168 1.62 -13.45 13.34
CA VAL A 168 1.45 -14.82 12.84
C VAL A 168 2.28 -15.10 11.59
N GLY A 169 2.86 -14.08 10.97
CA GLY A 169 3.67 -14.27 9.77
C GLY A 169 4.43 -13.02 9.35
N PHE A 170 5.31 -13.23 8.36
CA PHE A 170 6.09 -12.17 7.75
C PHE A 170 6.04 -12.24 6.23
N THR A 171 6.01 -11.07 5.60
CA THR A 171 6.23 -10.88 4.18
C THR A 171 7.63 -10.33 3.91
N ARG A 172 8.03 -10.23 2.65
CA ARG A 172 9.31 -9.66 2.25
C ARG A 172 9.16 -8.66 1.11
N GLY A 173 9.63 -7.43 1.35
CA GLY A 173 9.73 -6.41 0.32
C GLY A 173 8.46 -5.58 0.12
N ILE A 174 7.47 -5.68 1.01
CA ILE A 174 6.27 -4.85 0.98
C ILE A 174 6.59 -3.50 1.65
N ARG A 175 6.69 -2.47 0.84
CA ARG A 175 7.03 -1.13 1.29
C ARG A 175 5.88 -0.16 1.01
N SER A 176 5.55 0.66 2.00
CA SER A 176 4.76 1.86 1.83
C SER A 176 5.66 3.03 1.39
N PHE A 177 5.12 3.94 0.63
CA PHE A 177 5.86 5.14 0.24
C PHE A 177 6.08 6.10 1.42
N THR A 178 5.22 6.06 2.42
CA THR A 178 5.30 6.88 3.65
C THR A 178 6.24 6.30 4.70
N THR A 179 6.97 5.23 4.40
CA THR A 179 7.83 4.50 5.35
C THR A 179 7.10 3.88 6.56
N SER A 180 5.78 3.97 6.61
CA SER A 180 4.95 3.31 7.61
C SER A 180 4.70 1.86 7.19
N PRO A 181 5.02 0.87 8.04
CA PRO A 181 4.83 -0.54 7.71
C PRO A 181 3.37 -0.86 7.41
N TYR A 182 3.12 -1.65 6.37
CA TYR A 182 1.82 -2.31 6.21
C TYR A 182 1.69 -3.45 7.22
N VAL A 183 0.54 -3.49 7.88
CA VAL A 183 0.14 -4.55 8.81
C VAL A 183 -1.17 -5.14 8.31
N PHE A 184 -1.10 -6.35 7.78
CA PHE A 184 -2.27 -7.08 7.29
C PHE A 184 -2.98 -7.78 8.43
N THR A 185 -4.31 -7.71 8.42
CA THR A 185 -5.16 -8.37 9.41
C THR A 185 -6.55 -8.62 8.83
N THR A 186 -7.44 -9.24 9.60
CA THR A 186 -8.85 -9.36 9.20
C THR A 186 -9.55 -8.00 9.19
N PHE A 187 -10.62 -7.89 8.40
CA PHE A 187 -11.44 -6.67 8.36
C PHE A 187 -11.97 -6.27 9.75
N LYS A 188 -12.38 -7.26 10.57
CA LYS A 188 -12.87 -7.01 11.93
C LYS A 188 -11.79 -6.49 12.87
N ASN A 189 -10.60 -7.08 12.83
CA ASN A 189 -9.47 -6.59 13.62
C ASN A 189 -9.08 -5.17 13.20
N ALA A 190 -9.09 -4.90 11.89
CA ALA A 190 -8.79 -3.56 11.36
C ALA A 190 -9.78 -2.51 11.87
N GLN A 191 -11.08 -2.83 11.95
CA GLN A 191 -12.07 -1.93 12.56
C GLN A 191 -11.68 -1.57 13.99
N ASN A 192 -11.30 -2.56 14.80
CA ASN A 192 -10.86 -2.34 16.18
C ASN A 192 -9.58 -1.48 16.24
N TYR A 193 -8.56 -1.82 15.45
CA TYR A 193 -7.27 -1.12 15.47
C TYR A 193 -7.35 0.33 14.98
N THR A 194 -8.27 0.65 14.08
CA THR A 194 -8.42 1.98 13.49
C THR A 194 -9.57 2.79 14.10
N GLY A 195 -10.34 2.21 15.01
CA GLY A 195 -11.54 2.85 15.55
C GLY A 195 -12.67 3.03 14.52
N THR A 196 -12.62 2.29 13.41
CA THR A 196 -13.68 2.30 12.38
C THR A 196 -14.92 1.60 12.91
N ARG A 197 -16.09 2.24 12.77
CA ARG A 197 -17.35 1.66 13.23
C ARG A 197 -17.69 0.38 12.49
N GLU A 198 -18.46 -0.51 13.14
CA GLU A 198 -18.83 -1.83 12.60
C GLU A 198 -19.62 -1.76 11.28
N ASP A 199 -20.38 -0.67 11.08
CA ASP A 199 -21.20 -0.43 9.90
C ASP A 199 -20.46 0.33 8.77
N GLN A 200 -19.14 0.49 8.90
CA GLN A 200 -18.33 1.30 8.00
C GLN A 200 -17.17 0.54 7.36
N THR A 201 -16.83 0.98 6.17
CA THR A 201 -15.61 0.61 5.43
C THR A 201 -14.93 1.86 4.89
N MET A 202 -13.70 1.75 4.39
CA MET A 202 -12.98 2.89 3.78
C MET A 202 -12.90 2.78 2.28
N PHE A 203 -12.84 1.54 1.76
CA PHE A 203 -12.80 1.28 0.32
C PHE A 203 -13.67 0.06 -0.01
N ILE A 204 -14.12 0.01 -1.26
CA ILE A 204 -14.70 -1.19 -1.86
C ILE A 204 -13.87 -1.50 -3.11
N LEU A 205 -13.30 -2.68 -3.13
CA LEU A 205 -12.61 -3.27 -4.27
C LEU A 205 -13.63 -3.90 -5.20
N VAL A 206 -13.50 -3.70 -6.49
CA VAL A 206 -14.44 -4.21 -7.50
C VAL A 206 -13.70 -5.00 -8.56
N LYS A 207 -14.20 -6.20 -8.85
CA LYS A 207 -13.81 -7.02 -10.00
C LYS A 207 -14.85 -6.90 -11.08
N VAL A 208 -14.41 -6.57 -12.29
CA VAL A 208 -15.28 -6.46 -13.45
C VAL A 208 -15.47 -7.85 -14.07
N ALA A 209 -16.68 -8.16 -14.50
CA ALA A 209 -16.99 -9.44 -15.12
C ALA A 209 -16.24 -9.63 -16.44
N PRO A 210 -15.77 -10.86 -16.75
CA PRO A 210 -15.13 -11.14 -18.02
C PRO A 210 -16.00 -10.70 -19.20
N GLY A 211 -15.41 -9.94 -20.12
CA GLY A 211 -16.13 -9.40 -21.30
C GLY A 211 -16.92 -8.11 -21.07
N ALA A 212 -17.06 -7.64 -19.82
CA ALA A 212 -17.66 -6.34 -19.55
C ALA A 212 -16.63 -5.20 -19.76
N SER A 213 -17.09 -4.07 -20.28
CA SER A 213 -16.25 -2.88 -20.43
C SER A 213 -16.04 -2.19 -19.10
N LEU A 214 -14.77 -2.05 -18.69
CA LEU A 214 -14.35 -1.35 -17.46
C LEU A 214 -14.97 0.05 -17.38
N GLU A 215 -14.92 0.81 -18.47
CA GLU A 215 -15.42 2.18 -18.52
C GLU A 215 -16.96 2.25 -18.39
N GLN A 216 -17.68 1.26 -18.96
CA GLN A 216 -19.14 1.20 -18.78
C GLN A 216 -19.51 0.86 -17.34
N VAL A 217 -18.83 -0.11 -16.72
CA VAL A 217 -19.05 -0.47 -15.33
C VAL A 217 -18.73 0.70 -14.41
N ARG A 218 -17.62 1.40 -14.66
CA ARG A 218 -17.24 2.61 -13.91
C ARG A 218 -18.32 3.68 -13.97
N ARG A 219 -18.87 3.99 -15.16
CA ARG A 219 -19.97 4.96 -15.30
C ARG A 219 -21.23 4.54 -14.54
N ARG A 220 -21.66 3.28 -14.70
CA ARG A 220 -22.82 2.74 -13.97
C ARG A 220 -22.64 2.83 -12.45
N LEU A 221 -21.45 2.53 -11.93
CA LEU A 221 -21.12 2.65 -10.51
C LEU A 221 -21.24 4.11 -10.05
N LEU A 222 -20.70 5.06 -10.81
CA LEU A 222 -20.80 6.50 -10.49
C LEU A 222 -22.26 6.94 -10.44
N ASP A 223 -23.07 6.61 -11.44
CA ASP A 223 -24.48 6.97 -11.51
C ASP A 223 -25.27 6.34 -10.36
N HIS A 224 -25.05 5.06 -10.08
CA HIS A 224 -25.81 4.31 -9.07
C HIS A 224 -25.49 4.75 -7.64
N ILE A 225 -24.21 5.02 -7.35
CA ILE A 225 -23.75 5.43 -6.02
C ILE A 225 -24.10 6.90 -5.74
N THR A 226 -24.03 7.77 -6.77
CA THR A 226 -24.31 9.21 -6.62
C THR A 226 -25.80 9.47 -6.52
N ALA A 227 -26.65 8.77 -7.28
CA ALA A 227 -28.10 8.94 -7.29
C ALA A 227 -28.79 8.60 -5.95
N ARG A 228 -28.16 7.83 -5.08
CA ARG A 228 -28.71 7.40 -3.79
C ARG A 228 -28.03 8.05 -2.57
N SER A 229 -27.28 9.11 -2.78
CA SER A 229 -26.61 9.88 -1.70
C SER A 229 -27.41 11.14 -1.27
N HIS A 230 -28.68 11.23 -1.71
CA HIS A 230 -29.65 12.28 -1.33
C HIS A 230 -30.77 11.70 -0.48
#